data_d8b5541963a09938ad2d4d1fbee58ae3
#
_entry.id   d8b5541963a09938ad2d4d1fbee58ae3
#
_cell.length_a   1.000
_cell.length_b   1.000
_cell.length_c   1.000
_cell.angle_alpha   90.00
_cell.angle_beta   90.00
_cell.angle_gamma   90.00
#
_symmetry.space_group_name_H-M   'P 1'
#
loop_
_entity.id
_entity.type
_entity.pdbx_description
1 polymer ?
#
loop_
_entity_poly.entity_id
_entity_poly.type
_entity_poly.pdbx_seq_one_letter_code
_entity_poly.pdbx_strand_id
1 'polypeptide(L)' 'MKRMFWCVHHIIIDSDGYYESIKACSSKETAEKIARSISKGETFIRLEEKEI' A
#
# COMPACT_ATOMS: atom_id res chain seq x y z
N MET A 1 -21.66 0.61 1.05
CA MET A 1 -21.18 1.99 0.86
C MET A 1 -19.75 1.98 0.37
N LYS A 2 -19.45 2.72 -0.69
CA LYS A 2 -18.11 2.75 -1.27
C LYS A 2 -17.37 4.01 -0.85
N ARG A 3 -16.09 3.87 -0.58
CA ARG A 3 -15.24 5.00 -0.22
C ARG A 3 -13.88 4.88 -0.92
N MET A 4 -13.25 6.02 -1.13
CA MET A 4 -11.93 6.09 -1.73
C MET A 4 -10.86 6.07 -0.64
N PHE A 5 -9.83 5.26 -0.86
CA PHE A 5 -8.69 5.16 0.05
C PHE A 5 -7.39 5.25 -0.73
N TRP A 6 -6.38 5.79 -0.05
CA TRP A 6 -5.02 5.78 -0.56
C TRP A 6 -4.37 4.47 -0.15
N CYS A 7 -4.23 3.55 -1.10
CA CYS A 7 -3.72 2.22 -0.81
C CYS A 7 -2.22 2.13 -1.08
N VAL A 8 -1.46 1.67 -0.07
CA VAL A 8 -0.04 1.43 -0.19
C VAL A 8 0.15 -0.04 -0.57
N HIS A 9 0.71 -0.28 -1.75
CA HIS A 9 1.05 -1.62 -2.20
C HIS A 9 2.52 -1.85 -1.94
N HIS A 10 2.83 -2.91 -1.22
CA HIS A 10 4.19 -3.28 -0.87
C HIS A 10 4.49 -4.67 -1.43
N ILE A 11 5.50 -4.76 -2.26
CA ILE A 11 5.85 -5.97 -2.98
C ILE A 11 7.30 -6.35 -2.69
N ILE A 12 7.52 -7.59 -2.28
CA ILE A 12 8.85 -8.16 -2.10
C ILE A 12 8.95 -9.41 -2.96
N ILE A 13 9.99 -9.46 -3.77
CA ILE A 13 10.30 -10.63 -4.60
C ILE A 13 11.72 -11.05 -4.22
N ASP A 14 11.88 -12.27 -3.74
CA ASP A 14 13.18 -12.80 -3.38
C ASP A 14 13.30 -14.28 -3.77
N SER A 15 14.38 -14.91 -3.35
CA SER A 15 14.63 -16.32 -3.69
C SER A 15 13.62 -17.28 -3.07
N ASP A 16 12.94 -16.87 -2.01
CA ASP A 16 11.95 -17.68 -1.31
C ASP A 16 10.54 -17.50 -1.86
N GLY A 17 10.32 -16.50 -2.71
CA GLY A 17 9.03 -16.32 -3.34
C GLY A 17 8.61 -14.87 -3.48
N TYR A 18 7.30 -14.70 -3.64
CA TYR A 18 6.64 -13.43 -3.88
C TYR A 18 5.72 -13.12 -2.71
N TYR A 19 5.80 -11.89 -2.23
CA TYR A 19 4.96 -11.41 -1.16
C TYR A 19 4.39 -10.04 -1.52
N GLU A 20 3.08 -9.87 -1.34
CA GLU A 20 2.44 -8.58 -1.57
C GLU A 20 1.51 -8.26 -0.40
N SER A 21 1.54 -7.03 0.08
CA SER A 21 0.59 -6.54 1.06
C SER A 21 0.01 -5.22 0.61
N ILE A 22 -1.24 -4.97 0.99
CA ILE A 22 -1.95 -3.75 0.64
C ILE A 22 -2.51 -3.15 1.92
N LYS A 23 -2.25 -1.86 2.13
CA LYS A 23 -2.75 -1.14 3.29
C LYS A 23 -3.55 0.07 2.85
N ALA A 24 -4.81 0.15 3.28
CA ALA A 24 -5.68 1.26 2.93
C ALA A 24 -5.55 2.38 3.97
N CYS A 25 -5.39 3.61 3.49
CA CYS A 25 -5.25 4.79 4.33
C CYS A 25 -6.28 5.84 3.95
N SER A 26 -6.78 6.58 4.93
CA SER A 26 -7.79 7.60 4.68
C SER A 26 -7.20 8.88 4.07
N SER A 27 -5.89 9.10 4.20
CA SER A 27 -5.23 10.27 3.62
C SER A 27 -3.97 9.89 2.86
N LYS A 28 -3.65 10.70 1.86
CA LYS A 28 -2.43 10.53 1.07
C LYS A 28 -1.19 10.69 1.93
N GLU A 29 -1.24 11.64 2.86
CA GLU A 29 -0.12 11.91 3.76
C GLU A 29 0.24 10.70 4.60
N THR A 30 -0.77 10.03 5.17
CA THR A 30 -0.57 8.80 5.94
C THR A 30 0.02 7.70 5.07
N ALA A 31 -0.49 7.55 3.84
CA ALA A 31 0.02 6.55 2.90
C ALA A 31 1.49 6.81 2.58
N GLU A 32 1.87 8.05 2.35
CA GLU A 32 3.25 8.41 2.07
C GLU A 32 4.17 8.11 3.24
N LYS A 33 3.73 8.36 4.46
CA LYS A 33 4.52 8.04 5.67
C LYS A 33 4.75 6.54 5.78
N ILE A 34 3.71 5.75 5.53
CA ILE A 34 3.84 4.29 5.57
C ILE A 34 4.82 3.82 4.50
N ALA A 35 4.68 4.32 3.28
CA ALA A 35 5.56 3.93 2.19
C ALA A 35 7.03 4.25 2.50
N ARG A 36 7.29 5.41 3.09
CA ARG A 36 8.66 5.81 3.46
C ARG A 36 9.24 4.95 4.58
N SER A 37 8.40 4.38 5.44
CA SER A 37 8.87 3.55 6.55
C SER A 37 9.30 2.17 6.10
N ILE A 38 8.93 1.78 4.87
CA ILE A 38 9.27 0.47 4.33
C ILE A 38 10.61 0.56 3.62
N SER A 39 11.59 -0.16 4.12
CA SER A 39 12.96 -0.11 3.60
C SER A 39 13.30 -1.25 2.64
N LYS A 40 12.42 -2.23 2.49
CA LYS A 40 12.69 -3.42 1.67
C LYS A 40 11.56 -3.63 0.66
N GLY A 41 11.94 -4.01 -0.57
CA GLY A 41 10.95 -4.26 -1.62
C GLY A 41 10.55 -2.98 -2.34
N GLU A 42 9.46 -3.05 -3.07
CA GLU A 42 8.91 -1.92 -3.82
C GLU A 42 7.58 -1.49 -3.24
N THR A 43 7.35 -0.19 -3.22
CA THR A 43 6.07 0.37 -2.76
C THR A 43 5.53 1.35 -3.78
N PHE A 44 4.21 1.38 -3.91
CA PHE A 44 3.54 2.42 -4.68
C PHE A 44 2.19 2.73 -4.04
N ILE A 45 1.68 3.91 -4.33
CA ILE A 45 0.44 4.41 -3.74
C ILE A 45 -0.58 4.62 -4.86
N ARG A 46 -1.80 4.10 -4.66
CA ARG A 46 -2.89 4.26 -5.60
C ARG A 46 -4.14 4.69 -4.86
N LEU A 47 -4.95 5.51 -5.51
CA LEU A 47 -6.27 5.87 -5.01
C LEU A 47 -7.25 4.81 -5.49
N GLU A 48 -7.84 4.07 -4.56
CA GLU A 48 -8.71 2.94 -4.88
C GLU A 48 -10.03 3.04 -4.15
N GLU A 49 -11.07 2.53 -4.78
CA GLU A 49 -12.41 2.46 -4.20
C GLU A 49 -12.57 1.13 -3.46
N LYS A 50 -13.05 1.21 -2.23
CA LYS A 50 -13.28 0.03 -1.39
C LYS A 50 -14.71 0.02 -0.87
N GLU A 51 -15.28 -1.16 -0.79
CA GLU A 51 -16.60 -1.36 -0.17
C GLU A 51 -16.47 -1.43 1.35
N ILE A 52 -17.33 -0.71 2.03
CA ILE A 52 -17.34 -0.68 3.50
C ILE A 52 -18.62 -1.28 4.01
#